data_36e3e3f7b4dcae155fd4dc6f4b287993
#
_entry.id   36e3e3f7b4dcae155fd4dc6f4b287993
#
_cell.length_a   1.000
_cell.length_b   1.000
_cell.length_c   1.000
_cell.angle_alpha   90.00
_cell.angle_beta   90.00
_cell.angle_gamma   90.00
#
_symmetry.space_group_name_H-M   'P 1'
#
loop_
_entity.id
_entity.type
_entity.pdbx_description
1 polymer ?
#
loop_
_entity_poly.entity_id
_entity_poly.type
_entity_poly.pdbx_seq_one_letter_code
_entity_poly.pdbx_strand_id
1 'polypeptide(L)'
;MIIRGRQVDAKLRYKAKKVKIVFFDIDDTLRAKETGLIPESVKEVFHQLKEKGIRTGIATGRGIFGVVPEIMDLKPDFLVTLNGAYIEDTKGTVIYQSPINEAIVSSFVDWAKESEIDYGLVASHQAALSNRTPLISDAIDIIYPNLPVDPDLHLKEPIFQMWTFDEQDSELELPPSLQENLRLVSWHPHSSDVVRFEASKASGVSHLVKHLGLKPENVLVFGDGLNDLELFDYAGISIAMGKSAPELQEKADYITKNLEEDGIFYALEELNMVEKEL
;
A
#
# COMPACT_ATOMS: atom_id res chain seq x y z
N MET A 1 -17.55 21.01 7.43
CA MET A 1 -17.50 21.71 6.12
C MET A 1 -17.66 20.64 5.07
N ILE A 2 -18.76 20.61 4.31
CA ILE A 2 -18.96 19.59 3.27
C ILE A 2 -17.99 19.93 2.14
N ILE A 3 -16.92 19.15 1.99
CA ILE A 3 -16.03 19.23 0.84
C ILE A 3 -16.90 18.82 -0.36
N ARG A 4 -17.33 19.80 -1.18
CA ARG A 4 -17.99 19.50 -2.45
C ARG A 4 -16.96 18.73 -3.27
N GLY A 5 -17.21 17.43 -3.51
CA GLY A 5 -16.37 16.59 -4.36
C GLY A 5 -16.10 17.33 -5.66
N ARG A 6 -14.82 17.42 -6.04
CA ARG A 6 -14.44 17.99 -7.33
C ARG A 6 -15.09 17.11 -8.41
N GLN A 7 -15.91 17.70 -9.26
CA GLN A 7 -16.52 16.98 -10.39
C GLN A 7 -15.42 16.67 -11.42
N VAL A 8 -15.54 15.51 -12.07
CA VAL A 8 -14.66 15.16 -13.20
C VAL A 8 -14.89 16.17 -14.32
N ASP A 9 -13.92 17.04 -14.54
CA ASP A 9 -13.94 18.07 -15.57
C ASP A 9 -13.29 17.60 -16.89
N ALA A 10 -13.36 18.44 -17.93
CA ALA A 10 -12.75 18.15 -19.22
C ALA A 10 -11.22 18.00 -19.15
N LYS A 11 -10.55 18.70 -18.21
CA LYS A 11 -9.11 18.61 -18.00
C LYS A 11 -8.72 17.26 -17.43
N LEU A 12 -9.48 16.77 -16.46
CA LEU A 12 -9.21 15.46 -15.85
C LEU A 12 -9.46 14.32 -16.85
N ARG A 13 -10.54 14.40 -17.66
CA ARG A 13 -10.78 13.46 -18.78
C ARG A 13 -9.67 13.50 -19.83
N TYR A 14 -9.09 14.68 -20.09
CA TYR A 14 -7.94 14.77 -21.01
C TYR A 14 -6.67 14.11 -20.41
N LYS A 15 -6.40 14.30 -19.11
CA LYS A 15 -5.33 13.59 -18.42
C LYS A 15 -5.53 12.06 -18.48
N ALA A 16 -6.76 11.58 -18.29
CA ALA A 16 -7.10 10.16 -18.32
C ALA A 16 -6.73 9.46 -19.64
N LYS A 17 -6.78 10.16 -20.78
CA LYS A 17 -6.33 9.62 -22.09
C LYS A 17 -4.83 9.26 -22.13
N LYS A 18 -4.02 9.84 -21.23
CA LYS A 18 -2.57 9.56 -21.15
C LYS A 18 -2.23 8.41 -20.22
N VAL A 19 -3.19 7.91 -19.43
CA VAL A 19 -2.97 6.85 -18.46
C VAL A 19 -2.57 5.56 -19.18
N LYS A 20 -1.53 4.90 -18.68
CA LYS A 20 -1.00 3.64 -19.15
C LYS A 20 -0.94 2.58 -18.07
N ILE A 21 -1.04 3.02 -16.82
CA ILE A 21 -1.04 2.15 -15.65
C ILE A 21 -1.91 2.76 -14.54
N VAL A 22 -2.69 1.90 -13.88
CA VAL A 22 -3.51 2.27 -12.72
C VAL A 22 -3.01 1.48 -11.53
N PHE A 23 -2.71 2.16 -10.43
CA PHE A 23 -2.37 1.53 -9.15
C PHE A 23 -3.52 1.63 -8.18
N PHE A 24 -3.69 0.57 -7.41
CA PHE A 24 -4.71 0.46 -6.37
C PHE A 24 -4.05 0.07 -5.05
N ASP A 25 -4.45 0.73 -3.96
CA ASP A 25 -4.25 0.15 -2.63
C ASP A 25 -5.20 -1.03 -2.41
N ILE A 26 -4.95 -1.83 -1.36
CA ILE A 26 -5.79 -3.00 -1.05
C ILE A 26 -6.87 -2.62 -0.04
N ASP A 27 -6.45 -2.27 1.18
CA ASP A 27 -7.34 -2.11 2.31
C ASP A 27 -8.22 -0.88 2.13
N ASP A 28 -9.53 -1.02 2.27
CA ASP A 28 -10.56 0.01 2.07
C ASP A 28 -10.53 0.74 0.71
N THR A 29 -9.70 0.25 -0.22
CA THR A 29 -9.68 0.69 -1.62
C THR A 29 -10.20 -0.40 -2.56
N LEU A 30 -9.51 -1.56 -2.70
CA LEU A 30 -10.00 -2.71 -3.46
C LEU A 30 -10.84 -3.66 -2.62
N ARG A 31 -10.54 -3.76 -1.33
CA ARG A 31 -11.08 -4.73 -0.40
C ARG A 31 -11.42 -4.06 0.93
N ALA A 32 -12.67 -4.22 1.38
CA ALA A 32 -13.06 -3.74 2.70
C ALA A 32 -12.26 -4.48 3.79
N LYS A 33 -11.51 -3.73 4.61
CA LYS A 33 -10.61 -4.28 5.63
C LYS A 33 -11.35 -5.16 6.63
N GLU A 34 -12.53 -4.73 7.10
CA GLU A 34 -13.30 -5.44 8.12
C GLU A 34 -14.00 -6.70 7.58
N THR A 35 -14.60 -6.63 6.40
CA THR A 35 -15.48 -7.68 5.86
C THR A 35 -14.81 -8.58 4.83
N GLY A 36 -13.70 -8.14 4.26
CA GLY A 36 -13.04 -8.80 3.14
C GLY A 36 -13.77 -8.65 1.80
N LEU A 37 -14.83 -7.85 1.73
CA LEU A 37 -15.62 -7.65 0.52
C LEU A 37 -14.80 -6.98 -0.58
N ILE A 38 -14.81 -7.59 -1.78
CA ILE A 38 -14.37 -6.98 -3.04
C ILE A 38 -15.60 -6.89 -3.93
N PRO A 39 -16.04 -5.69 -4.36
CA PRO A 39 -17.17 -5.54 -5.27
C PRO A 39 -16.92 -6.25 -6.61
N GLU A 40 -17.96 -6.86 -7.19
CA GLU A 40 -17.83 -7.51 -8.51
C GLU A 40 -17.43 -6.52 -9.61
N SER A 41 -17.82 -5.26 -9.49
CA SER A 41 -17.41 -4.18 -10.39
C SER A 41 -15.89 -4.01 -10.49
N VAL A 42 -15.13 -4.38 -9.43
CA VAL A 42 -13.66 -4.34 -9.44
C VAL A 42 -13.09 -5.35 -10.45
N LYS A 43 -13.64 -6.56 -10.54
CA LYS A 43 -13.23 -7.56 -11.53
C LYS A 43 -13.45 -7.06 -12.95
N GLU A 44 -14.59 -6.42 -13.16
CA GLU A 44 -14.95 -5.82 -14.45
C GLU A 44 -13.98 -4.69 -14.82
N VAL A 45 -13.60 -3.84 -13.86
CA VAL A 45 -12.60 -2.79 -14.05
C VAL A 45 -11.27 -3.37 -14.52
N PHE A 46 -10.74 -4.40 -13.84
CA PHE A 46 -9.47 -5.02 -14.22
C PHE A 46 -9.54 -5.63 -15.61
N HIS A 47 -10.67 -6.27 -15.96
CA HIS A 47 -10.90 -6.84 -17.29
C HIS A 47 -10.86 -5.76 -18.37
N GLN A 48 -11.67 -4.70 -18.25
CA GLN A 48 -11.76 -3.63 -19.25
C GLN A 48 -10.45 -2.83 -19.38
N LEU A 49 -9.74 -2.53 -18.27
CA LEU A 49 -8.43 -1.90 -18.35
C LEU A 49 -7.44 -2.72 -19.16
N LYS A 50 -7.43 -4.03 -18.93
CA LYS A 50 -6.57 -4.95 -19.69
C LYS A 50 -6.92 -4.98 -21.18
N GLU A 51 -8.20 -5.03 -21.55
CA GLU A 51 -8.63 -4.98 -22.95
C GLU A 51 -8.23 -3.68 -23.64
N LYS A 52 -8.23 -2.55 -22.90
CA LYS A 52 -7.77 -1.23 -23.38
C LYS A 52 -6.23 -1.09 -23.37
N GLY A 53 -5.49 -2.15 -22.99
CA GLY A 53 -4.03 -2.14 -22.91
C GLY A 53 -3.48 -1.24 -21.80
N ILE A 54 -4.29 -0.96 -20.76
CA ILE A 54 -3.89 -0.21 -19.57
C ILE A 54 -3.48 -1.24 -18.52
N ARG A 55 -2.24 -1.14 -18.04
CA ARG A 55 -1.71 -2.03 -17.00
C ARG A 55 -2.30 -1.74 -15.64
N THR A 56 -2.28 -2.74 -14.77
CA THR A 56 -2.73 -2.59 -13.39
C THR A 56 -1.64 -2.98 -12.41
N GLY A 57 -1.55 -2.27 -11.31
CA GLY A 57 -0.62 -2.56 -10.22
C GLY A 57 -1.30 -2.45 -8.86
N ILE A 58 -0.83 -3.24 -7.92
CA ILE A 58 -1.17 -3.11 -6.51
C ILE A 58 -0.06 -2.32 -5.82
N ALA A 59 -0.40 -1.32 -5.01
CA ALA A 59 0.57 -0.57 -4.21
C ALA A 59 0.14 -0.59 -2.73
N THR A 60 0.85 -1.38 -1.92
CA THR A 60 0.42 -1.70 -0.56
C THR A 60 1.58 -1.69 0.45
N GLY A 61 1.27 -1.45 1.73
CA GLY A 61 2.19 -1.69 2.85
C GLY A 61 2.35 -3.18 3.18
N ARG A 62 1.45 -4.04 2.70
CA ARG A 62 1.52 -5.48 2.93
C ARG A 62 2.75 -6.09 2.26
N GLY A 63 3.31 -7.16 2.87
CA GLY A 63 4.20 -8.08 2.17
C GLY A 63 3.42 -8.93 1.16
N ILE A 64 4.10 -9.53 0.17
CA ILE A 64 3.48 -10.38 -0.84
C ILE A 64 2.63 -11.51 -0.23
N PHE A 65 3.14 -12.13 0.84
CA PHE A 65 2.44 -13.19 1.56
C PHE A 65 1.14 -12.71 2.25
N GLY A 66 0.92 -11.41 2.37
CA GLY A 66 -0.29 -10.78 2.88
C GLY A 66 -1.26 -10.29 1.79
N VAL A 67 -0.89 -10.43 0.52
CA VAL A 67 -1.80 -10.18 -0.59
C VAL A 67 -2.74 -11.38 -0.71
N VAL A 68 -4.01 -11.16 -0.39
CA VAL A 68 -5.00 -12.24 -0.35
C VAL A 68 -5.27 -12.82 -1.76
N PRO A 69 -5.65 -14.12 -1.86
CA PRO A 69 -5.87 -14.77 -3.15
C PRO A 69 -6.87 -14.03 -4.05
N GLU A 70 -7.90 -13.44 -3.48
CA GLU A 70 -8.94 -12.70 -4.21
C GLU A 70 -8.38 -11.48 -4.96
N ILE A 71 -7.34 -10.83 -4.43
CA ILE A 71 -6.62 -9.75 -5.11
C ILE A 71 -5.77 -10.31 -6.25
N MET A 72 -5.12 -11.47 -6.03
CA MET A 72 -4.34 -12.14 -7.09
C MET A 72 -5.24 -12.65 -8.23
N ASP A 73 -6.49 -13.02 -7.93
CA ASP A 73 -7.49 -13.44 -8.92
C ASP A 73 -7.92 -12.30 -9.85
N LEU A 74 -7.73 -11.03 -9.46
CA LEU A 74 -7.90 -9.87 -10.34
C LEU A 74 -6.84 -9.83 -11.45
N LYS A 75 -5.74 -10.59 -11.30
CA LYS A 75 -4.60 -10.67 -12.23
C LYS A 75 -3.95 -9.31 -12.50
N PRO A 76 -3.54 -8.58 -11.45
CA PRO A 76 -2.76 -7.37 -11.64
C PRO A 76 -1.47 -7.69 -12.40
N ASP A 77 -0.89 -6.72 -13.11
CA ASP A 77 0.39 -6.91 -13.80
C ASP A 77 1.58 -6.82 -12.85
N PHE A 78 1.48 -5.99 -11.79
CA PHE A 78 2.58 -5.70 -10.87
C PHE A 78 2.11 -5.63 -9.42
N LEU A 79 3.03 -6.01 -8.53
CA LEU A 79 2.89 -5.88 -7.08
C LEU A 79 4.01 -4.97 -6.55
N VAL A 80 3.64 -3.82 -6.01
CA VAL A 80 4.50 -2.89 -5.28
C VAL A 80 4.14 -3.05 -3.81
N THR A 81 4.95 -3.78 -3.06
CA THR A 81 4.68 -4.22 -1.69
C THR A 81 5.67 -3.62 -0.70
N LEU A 82 5.42 -3.81 0.60
CA LEU A 82 6.29 -3.35 1.69
C LEU A 82 6.59 -1.84 1.55
N ASN A 83 5.53 -1.05 1.36
CA ASN A 83 5.64 0.39 1.15
C ASN A 83 6.66 0.76 0.06
N GLY A 84 6.69 -0.03 -1.03
CA GLY A 84 7.55 0.22 -2.19
C GLY A 84 8.95 -0.37 -2.10
N ALA A 85 9.30 -1.05 -1.02
CA ALA A 85 10.62 -1.65 -0.85
C ALA A 85 10.83 -2.93 -1.68
N TYR A 86 9.74 -3.56 -2.15
CA TYR A 86 9.81 -4.77 -2.96
C TYR A 86 8.79 -4.72 -4.10
N ILE A 87 9.24 -5.02 -5.32
CA ILE A 87 8.43 -4.97 -6.53
C ILE A 87 8.68 -6.22 -7.37
N GLU A 88 7.60 -6.90 -7.73
CA GLU A 88 7.65 -7.99 -8.70
C GLU A 88 6.48 -7.94 -9.68
N ASP A 89 6.62 -8.64 -10.81
CA ASP A 89 5.50 -8.96 -11.68
C ASP A 89 4.73 -10.18 -11.16
N THR A 90 3.53 -10.43 -11.68
CA THR A 90 2.70 -11.58 -11.27
C THR A 90 3.23 -12.94 -11.73
N LYS A 91 4.38 -12.99 -12.39
CA LYS A 91 5.12 -14.23 -12.70
C LYS A 91 6.23 -14.50 -11.68
N GLY A 92 6.38 -13.64 -10.67
CA GLY A 92 7.42 -13.71 -9.65
C GLY A 92 8.78 -13.16 -10.10
N THR A 93 8.81 -12.35 -11.19
CA THR A 93 10.05 -11.69 -11.60
C THR A 93 10.28 -10.44 -10.75
N VAL A 94 11.32 -10.45 -9.95
CA VAL A 94 11.71 -9.28 -9.13
C VAL A 94 12.21 -8.15 -10.02
N ILE A 95 11.55 -7.00 -9.95
CA ILE A 95 11.89 -5.78 -10.70
C ILE A 95 12.76 -4.85 -9.86
N TYR A 96 12.45 -4.76 -8.58
CA TYR A 96 13.18 -3.91 -7.64
C TYR A 96 13.08 -4.47 -6.22
N GLN A 97 14.17 -4.35 -5.47
CA GLN A 97 14.18 -4.67 -4.06
C GLN A 97 15.17 -3.78 -3.32
N SER A 98 14.82 -3.40 -2.10
CA SER A 98 15.63 -2.51 -1.27
C SER A 98 15.49 -2.89 0.20
N PRO A 99 16.20 -3.93 0.67
CA PRO A 99 16.18 -4.33 2.06
C PRO A 99 16.79 -3.24 2.96
N ILE A 100 16.44 -3.25 4.22
CA ILE A 100 17.07 -2.43 5.26
C ILE A 100 18.48 -3.00 5.51
N ASN A 101 19.44 -2.13 5.74
CA ASN A 101 20.81 -2.57 6.07
C ASN A 101 20.80 -3.43 7.34
N GLU A 102 21.50 -4.57 7.31
CA GLU A 102 21.55 -5.56 8.41
C GLU A 102 21.95 -4.95 9.75
N ALA A 103 22.93 -4.02 9.76
CA ALA A 103 23.36 -3.35 10.98
C ALA A 103 22.25 -2.46 11.57
N ILE A 104 21.44 -1.82 10.70
CA ILE A 104 20.30 -1.00 11.15
C ILE A 104 19.18 -1.91 11.72
N VAL A 105 18.91 -3.06 11.08
CA VAL A 105 17.94 -4.03 11.59
C VAL A 105 18.38 -4.56 12.96
N SER A 106 19.67 -4.93 13.11
CA SER A 106 20.21 -5.39 14.39
C SER A 106 20.09 -4.31 15.48
N SER A 107 20.43 -3.06 15.14
CA SER A 107 20.29 -1.94 16.09
C SER A 107 18.83 -1.69 16.50
N PHE A 108 17.87 -1.88 15.57
CA PHE A 108 16.45 -1.80 15.89
C PHE A 108 16.03 -2.93 16.83
N VAL A 109 16.44 -4.17 16.55
CA VAL A 109 16.13 -5.34 17.39
C VAL A 109 16.69 -5.18 18.80
N ASP A 110 17.93 -4.70 18.92
CA ASP A 110 18.54 -4.45 20.22
C ASP A 110 17.79 -3.36 20.99
N TRP A 111 17.48 -2.24 20.34
CA TRP A 111 16.67 -1.18 20.94
C TRP A 111 15.29 -1.65 21.38
N ALA A 112 14.59 -2.41 20.55
CA ALA A 112 13.27 -2.93 20.88
C ALA A 112 13.31 -3.86 22.09
N LYS A 113 14.32 -4.73 22.16
CA LYS A 113 14.54 -5.63 23.32
C LYS A 113 14.87 -4.83 24.59
N GLU A 114 15.73 -3.81 24.51
CA GLU A 114 16.09 -2.96 25.67
C GLU A 114 14.92 -2.11 26.15
N SER A 115 14.03 -1.70 25.25
CA SER A 115 12.84 -0.90 25.56
C SER A 115 11.59 -1.74 25.87
N GLU A 116 11.71 -3.06 25.91
CA GLU A 116 10.60 -4.00 26.14
C GLU A 116 9.44 -3.83 25.13
N ILE A 117 9.76 -3.43 23.87
CA ILE A 117 8.81 -3.26 22.79
C ILE A 117 8.76 -4.54 21.96
N ASP A 118 7.55 -5.08 21.79
CA ASP A 118 7.33 -6.20 20.86
C ASP A 118 7.48 -5.73 19.41
N TYR A 119 8.02 -6.59 18.54
CA TYR A 119 8.29 -6.25 17.16
C TYR A 119 7.98 -7.38 16.19
N GLY A 120 7.88 -7.03 14.92
CA GLY A 120 7.84 -7.97 13.81
C GLY A 120 8.95 -7.69 12.79
N LEU A 121 9.42 -8.74 12.14
CA LEU A 121 10.43 -8.69 11.09
C LEU A 121 9.81 -9.19 9.78
N VAL A 122 9.92 -8.41 8.72
CA VAL A 122 9.25 -8.67 7.45
C VAL A 122 10.28 -8.83 6.33
N ALA A 123 10.45 -10.06 5.88
CA ALA A 123 11.19 -10.40 4.67
C ALA A 123 10.27 -10.29 3.42
N SER A 124 10.79 -10.53 2.23
CA SER A 124 10.01 -10.42 0.99
C SER A 124 8.78 -11.33 0.95
N HIS A 125 8.91 -12.59 1.41
CA HIS A 125 7.88 -13.62 1.27
C HIS A 125 7.41 -14.22 2.60
N GLN A 126 7.89 -13.73 3.72
CA GLN A 126 7.49 -14.16 5.06
C GLN A 126 7.70 -13.07 6.09
N ALA A 127 7.07 -13.24 7.24
CA ALA A 127 7.33 -12.42 8.41
C ALA A 127 7.31 -13.28 9.67
N ALA A 128 7.91 -12.75 10.73
CA ALA A 128 7.88 -13.35 12.04
C ALA A 128 7.75 -12.28 13.13
N LEU A 129 7.19 -12.69 14.26
CA LEU A 129 6.98 -11.86 15.44
C LEU A 129 8.08 -12.11 16.47
N SER A 130 8.42 -11.10 17.28
CA SER A 130 9.29 -11.28 18.45
C SER A 130 8.63 -12.11 19.54
N ASN A 131 7.31 -11.99 19.67
CA ASN A 131 6.49 -12.61 20.68
C ASN A 131 5.06 -12.82 20.16
N ARG A 132 4.19 -13.46 20.99
CA ARG A 132 2.76 -13.61 20.70
C ARG A 132 1.95 -13.19 21.92
N THR A 133 1.48 -11.96 21.91
CA THR A 133 0.67 -11.36 22.98
C THR A 133 -0.75 -11.05 22.45
N PRO A 134 -1.74 -10.86 23.33
CA PRO A 134 -3.07 -10.41 22.91
C PRO A 134 -3.04 -9.10 22.13
N LEU A 135 -2.16 -8.15 22.49
CA LEU A 135 -1.98 -6.87 21.82
C LEU A 135 -1.51 -7.07 20.38
N ILE A 136 -0.49 -7.90 20.18
CA ILE A 136 -0.01 -8.25 18.83
C ILE A 136 -1.12 -8.92 18.01
N SER A 137 -1.85 -9.87 18.61
CA SER A 137 -2.92 -10.57 17.92
C SER A 137 -4.06 -9.63 17.50
N ASP A 138 -4.42 -8.67 18.34
CA ASP A 138 -5.41 -7.65 18.01
C ASP A 138 -4.99 -6.80 16.80
N ALA A 139 -3.72 -6.41 16.74
CA ALA A 139 -3.21 -5.57 15.66
C ALA A 139 -3.05 -6.33 14.33
N ILE A 140 -2.47 -7.55 14.35
CA ILE A 140 -1.93 -8.16 13.12
C ILE A 140 -2.76 -9.33 12.57
N ASP A 141 -3.52 -10.07 13.38
CA ASP A 141 -4.14 -11.33 12.96
C ASP A 141 -5.23 -11.18 11.91
N ILE A 142 -5.85 -10.00 11.81
CA ILE A 142 -6.82 -9.70 10.76
C ILE A 142 -6.15 -9.64 9.38
N ILE A 143 -4.86 -9.27 9.34
CA ILE A 143 -4.09 -9.11 8.08
C ILE A 143 -3.25 -10.36 7.83
N TYR A 144 -2.56 -10.85 8.86
CA TYR A 144 -1.60 -11.95 8.78
C TYR A 144 -1.90 -12.99 9.87
N PRO A 145 -2.89 -13.86 9.69
CA PRO A 145 -3.19 -14.90 10.66
C PRO A 145 -2.02 -15.89 10.78
N ASN A 146 -1.73 -16.32 12.02
CA ASN A 146 -0.77 -17.39 12.33
C ASN A 146 0.70 -17.12 11.95
N LEU A 147 1.17 -15.88 12.03
CA LEU A 147 2.61 -15.62 11.87
C LEU A 147 3.43 -16.39 12.91
N PRO A 148 4.59 -16.96 12.54
CA PRO A 148 5.48 -17.62 13.48
C PRO A 148 6.14 -16.63 14.44
N VAL A 149 6.58 -17.13 15.59
CA VAL A 149 7.48 -16.39 16.49
C VAL A 149 8.92 -16.78 16.15
N ASP A 150 9.68 -15.84 15.64
CA ASP A 150 11.10 -15.95 15.32
C ASP A 150 11.76 -14.57 15.44
N PRO A 151 12.20 -14.18 16.67
CA PRO A 151 12.80 -12.87 16.91
C PRO A 151 14.12 -12.66 16.17
N ASP A 152 14.70 -13.73 15.64
CA ASP A 152 16.00 -13.73 14.96
C ASP A 152 15.89 -13.98 13.45
N LEU A 153 14.73 -13.74 12.84
CA LEU A 153 14.53 -13.87 11.40
C LEU A 153 15.55 -13.03 10.59
N HIS A 154 15.95 -11.87 11.10
CA HIS A 154 16.94 -10.98 10.46
C HIS A 154 18.35 -11.59 10.30
N LEU A 155 18.68 -12.64 11.03
CA LEU A 155 19.92 -13.39 10.87
C LEU A 155 19.86 -14.43 9.72
N LYS A 156 18.67 -14.64 9.16
CA LYS A 156 18.37 -15.68 8.17
C LYS A 156 17.95 -15.10 6.82
N GLU A 157 17.28 -13.94 6.84
CA GLU A 157 16.63 -13.34 5.68
C GLU A 157 16.88 -11.83 5.64
N PRO A 158 16.99 -11.22 4.45
CA PRO A 158 16.96 -9.76 4.31
C PRO A 158 15.61 -9.20 4.76
N ILE A 159 15.64 -8.18 5.61
CA ILE A 159 14.45 -7.52 6.14
C ILE A 159 14.16 -6.24 5.34
N PHE A 160 12.93 -6.06 4.94
CA PHE A 160 12.47 -4.93 4.13
C PHE A 160 11.63 -3.93 4.91
N GLN A 161 10.96 -4.41 5.95
CA GLN A 161 10.10 -3.66 6.84
C GLN A 161 10.12 -4.32 8.21
N MET A 162 9.86 -3.56 9.25
CA MET A 162 9.66 -4.10 10.59
C MET A 162 8.34 -3.56 11.15
N TRP A 163 7.86 -4.11 12.23
CA TRP A 163 6.69 -3.60 12.96
C TRP A 163 7.09 -3.32 14.40
N THR A 164 6.44 -2.32 15.00
CA THR A 164 6.40 -2.14 16.45
C THR A 164 5.01 -2.50 16.96
N PHE A 165 4.94 -3.00 18.20
CA PHE A 165 3.69 -3.28 18.89
C PHE A 165 3.81 -2.75 20.32
N ASP A 166 3.03 -1.74 20.67
CA ASP A 166 3.02 -1.11 21.99
C ASP A 166 1.62 -0.59 22.33
N GLU A 167 1.27 -0.54 23.63
CA GLU A 167 -0.03 0.02 24.08
C GLU A 167 -0.21 1.48 23.65
N GLN A 168 0.89 2.22 23.53
CA GLN A 168 0.95 3.64 23.14
C GLN A 168 1.76 3.82 21.85
N ASP A 169 1.63 2.92 20.88
CA ASP A 169 2.44 2.92 19.65
C ASP A 169 2.36 4.27 18.89
N SER A 170 1.23 4.97 18.96
CA SER A 170 1.08 6.30 18.35
C SER A 170 1.96 7.39 18.98
N GLU A 171 2.48 7.17 20.19
CA GLU A 171 3.40 8.06 20.91
C GLU A 171 4.84 7.56 20.86
N LEU A 172 5.08 6.41 20.23
CA LEU A 172 6.39 5.79 20.13
C LEU A 172 7.31 6.60 19.23
N GLU A 173 8.51 6.87 19.69
CA GLU A 173 9.57 7.49 18.91
C GLU A 173 10.78 6.57 18.82
N LEU A 174 11.32 6.42 17.62
CA LEU A 174 12.59 5.73 17.42
C LEU A 174 13.71 6.59 18.05
N PRO A 175 14.78 5.97 18.58
CA PRO A 175 15.93 6.73 19.06
C PRO A 175 16.60 7.50 17.90
N PRO A 176 17.27 8.63 18.16
CA PRO A 176 17.88 9.46 17.12
C PRO A 176 18.79 8.71 16.15
N SER A 177 19.52 7.70 16.63
CA SER A 177 20.40 6.86 15.81
C SER A 177 19.66 6.03 14.76
N LEU A 178 18.39 5.68 15.00
CA LEU A 178 17.54 4.98 14.06
C LEU A 178 16.74 5.94 13.18
N GLN A 179 16.33 7.10 13.69
CA GLN A 179 15.58 8.12 12.94
C GLN A 179 16.32 8.64 11.69
N GLU A 180 17.66 8.56 11.67
CA GLU A 180 18.44 8.93 10.49
C GLU A 180 18.16 8.02 9.28
N ASN A 181 17.71 6.79 9.51
CA ASN A 181 17.53 5.76 8.47
C ASN A 181 16.11 5.22 8.37
N LEU A 182 15.34 5.32 9.46
CA LEU A 182 14.02 4.70 9.61
C LEU A 182 12.99 5.73 10.00
N ARG A 183 11.74 5.46 9.64
CA ARG A 183 10.55 6.21 10.11
C ARG A 183 9.43 5.25 10.48
N LEU A 184 8.56 5.71 11.37
CA LEU A 184 7.32 5.04 11.74
C LEU A 184 6.18 5.50 10.82
N VAL A 185 5.35 4.55 10.40
CA VAL A 185 4.09 4.80 9.66
C VAL A 185 2.99 4.05 10.40
N SER A 186 2.22 4.80 11.20
CA SER A 186 1.14 4.22 12.01
C SER A 186 -0.01 3.74 11.12
N TRP A 187 -0.54 2.55 11.40
CA TRP A 187 -1.66 1.93 10.69
C TRP A 187 -2.67 1.26 11.64
N HIS A 188 -2.30 1.13 12.91
CA HIS A 188 -3.16 0.63 13.99
C HIS A 188 -2.84 1.39 15.28
N PRO A 189 -3.78 1.57 16.23
CA PRO A 189 -3.49 2.24 17.52
C PRO A 189 -2.33 1.64 18.30
N HIS A 190 -2.05 0.35 18.09
CA HIS A 190 -1.01 -0.41 18.77
C HIS A 190 0.11 -0.91 17.85
N SER A 191 0.20 -0.41 16.62
CA SER A 191 1.24 -0.87 15.68
C SER A 191 1.58 0.15 14.61
N SER A 192 2.85 0.24 14.29
CA SER A 192 3.40 1.01 13.19
C SER A 192 4.31 0.16 12.31
N ASP A 193 4.30 0.44 11.01
CA ASP A 193 5.36 0.01 10.11
C ASP A 193 6.64 0.81 10.41
N VAL A 194 7.75 0.12 10.55
CA VAL A 194 9.09 0.70 10.61
C VAL A 194 9.74 0.49 9.26
N VAL A 195 9.85 1.55 8.50
CA VAL A 195 10.34 1.51 7.12
C VAL A 195 11.58 2.39 6.95
N ARG A 196 12.35 2.15 5.90
CA ARG A 196 13.43 3.07 5.53
C ARG A 196 12.85 4.47 5.34
N PHE A 197 13.61 5.48 5.73
CA PHE A 197 13.18 6.88 5.66
C PHE A 197 12.65 7.26 4.27
N GLU A 198 13.29 6.78 3.20
CA GLU A 198 12.96 7.06 1.80
C GLU A 198 11.92 6.09 1.20
N ALA A 199 11.55 5.02 1.93
CA ALA A 199 10.60 4.05 1.43
C ALA A 199 9.17 4.58 1.54
N SER A 200 8.46 4.54 0.41
CA SER A 200 7.03 4.86 0.32
C SER A 200 6.41 4.16 -0.89
N LYS A 201 5.10 4.03 -0.92
CA LYS A 201 4.40 3.55 -2.12
C LYS A 201 4.81 4.36 -3.35
N ALA A 202 4.99 5.68 -3.19
CA ALA A 202 5.42 6.58 -4.26
C ALA A 202 6.82 6.25 -4.80
N SER A 203 7.80 6.01 -3.90
CA SER A 203 9.16 5.66 -4.32
C SER A 203 9.17 4.34 -5.11
N GLY A 204 8.45 3.32 -4.63
CA GLY A 204 8.32 2.05 -5.34
C GLY A 204 7.64 2.20 -6.70
N VAL A 205 6.49 2.86 -6.76
CA VAL A 205 5.80 3.14 -8.04
C VAL A 205 6.70 3.94 -8.99
N SER A 206 7.48 4.91 -8.49
CA SER A 206 8.43 5.66 -9.32
C SER A 206 9.51 4.75 -9.94
N HIS A 207 10.04 3.79 -9.18
CA HIS A 207 10.99 2.80 -9.70
C HIS A 207 10.36 1.96 -10.82
N LEU A 208 9.15 1.44 -10.60
CA LEU A 208 8.45 0.65 -11.61
C LEU A 208 8.10 1.47 -12.86
N VAL A 209 7.58 2.68 -12.70
CA VAL A 209 7.22 3.58 -13.81
C VAL A 209 8.44 3.90 -14.67
N LYS A 210 9.60 4.18 -14.06
CA LYS A 210 10.87 4.36 -14.78
C LYS A 210 11.31 3.09 -15.50
N HIS A 211 11.23 1.93 -14.85
CA HIS A 211 11.55 0.64 -15.45
C HIS A 211 10.71 0.37 -16.71
N LEU A 212 9.43 0.75 -16.67
CA LEU A 212 8.50 0.60 -17.79
C LEU A 212 8.65 1.68 -18.88
N GLY A 213 9.56 2.64 -18.74
CA GLY A 213 9.73 3.78 -19.65
C GLY A 213 8.56 4.76 -19.65
N LEU A 214 7.76 4.76 -18.58
CA LEU A 214 6.61 5.64 -18.39
C LEU A 214 6.99 6.91 -17.61
N LYS A 215 6.04 7.84 -17.53
CA LYS A 215 6.15 9.10 -16.77
C LYS A 215 5.03 9.20 -15.75
N PRO A 216 5.15 10.07 -14.72
CA PRO A 216 4.10 10.30 -13.74
C PRO A 216 2.73 10.63 -14.37
N GLU A 217 2.71 11.37 -15.49
CA GLU A 217 1.46 11.70 -16.22
C GLU A 217 0.73 10.48 -16.83
N ASN A 218 1.40 9.31 -16.86
CA ASN A 218 0.82 8.04 -17.31
C ASN A 218 0.24 7.21 -16.17
N VAL A 219 0.32 7.70 -14.94
CA VAL A 219 -0.09 7.00 -13.72
C VAL A 219 -1.41 7.55 -13.20
N LEU A 220 -2.36 6.66 -12.90
CA LEU A 220 -3.54 6.94 -12.11
C LEU A 220 -3.47 6.09 -10.85
N VAL A 221 -3.85 6.65 -9.70
CA VAL A 221 -3.83 5.95 -8.41
C VAL A 221 -5.16 6.07 -7.69
N PHE A 222 -5.54 4.98 -7.01
CA PHE A 222 -6.61 4.93 -6.02
C PHE A 222 -6.02 4.64 -4.65
N GLY A 223 -6.53 5.30 -3.62
CA GLY A 223 -6.12 5.08 -2.23
C GLY A 223 -7.11 5.67 -1.23
N ASP A 224 -6.91 5.36 0.04
CA ASP A 224 -7.76 5.82 1.14
C ASP A 224 -6.97 6.25 2.39
N GLY A 225 -5.72 5.78 2.56
CA GLY A 225 -4.89 5.97 3.74
C GLY A 225 -3.84 7.07 3.63
N LEU A 226 -3.27 7.45 4.78
CA LEU A 226 -2.22 8.47 4.84
C LEU A 226 -0.91 8.02 4.15
N ASN A 227 -0.67 6.71 4.05
CA ASN A 227 0.46 6.15 3.32
C ASN A 227 0.36 6.30 1.79
N ASP A 228 -0.79 6.79 1.27
CA ASP A 228 -1.00 7.12 -0.14
C ASP A 228 -0.67 8.58 -0.48
N LEU A 229 -0.47 9.45 0.52
CA LEU A 229 -0.25 10.89 0.32
C LEU A 229 0.88 11.21 -0.67
N GLU A 230 2.04 10.57 -0.49
CA GLU A 230 3.18 10.78 -1.38
C GLU A 230 2.89 10.23 -2.79
N LEU A 231 2.14 9.13 -2.89
CA LEU A 231 1.75 8.54 -4.17
C LEU A 231 0.77 9.43 -4.93
N PHE A 232 -0.13 10.11 -4.22
CA PHE A 232 -1.04 11.11 -4.80
C PHE A 232 -0.29 12.32 -5.36
N ASP A 233 0.75 12.78 -4.65
CA ASP A 233 1.62 13.87 -5.14
C ASP A 233 2.42 13.45 -6.39
N TYR A 234 2.78 12.17 -6.50
CA TYR A 234 3.56 11.66 -7.63
C TYR A 234 2.73 11.43 -8.90
N ALA A 235 1.49 10.95 -8.78
CA ALA A 235 0.68 10.48 -9.90
C ALA A 235 0.16 11.61 -10.80
N GLY A 236 -0.09 11.31 -12.08
CA GLY A 236 -0.76 12.22 -12.98
C GLY A 236 -2.23 12.47 -12.65
N ILE A 237 -2.90 11.43 -12.09
CA ILE A 237 -4.27 11.49 -11.56
C ILE A 237 -4.31 10.73 -10.25
N SER A 238 -4.87 11.37 -9.22
CA SER A 238 -5.11 10.77 -7.91
C SER A 238 -6.59 10.77 -7.55
N ILE A 239 -7.11 9.62 -7.11
CA ILE A 239 -8.51 9.41 -6.77
C ILE A 239 -8.61 8.87 -5.35
N ALA A 240 -9.20 9.65 -4.45
CA ALA A 240 -9.46 9.24 -3.09
C ALA A 240 -10.80 8.50 -3.00
N MET A 241 -10.84 7.41 -2.23
CA MET A 241 -12.09 6.72 -1.89
C MET A 241 -12.97 7.60 -1.01
N GLY A 242 -14.29 7.39 -1.04
CA GLY A 242 -15.24 8.24 -0.33
C GLY A 242 -15.02 8.30 1.19
N LYS A 243 -14.57 7.20 1.80
CA LYS A 243 -14.23 7.10 3.24
C LYS A 243 -12.74 7.31 3.55
N SER A 244 -11.97 7.86 2.62
CA SER A 244 -10.54 8.08 2.81
C SER A 244 -10.23 9.15 3.85
N ALA A 245 -8.97 9.18 4.31
CA ALA A 245 -8.47 10.19 5.23
C ALA A 245 -8.70 11.62 4.70
N PRO A 246 -9.12 12.59 5.55
CA PRO A 246 -9.38 13.97 5.12
C PRO A 246 -8.19 14.61 4.39
N GLU A 247 -6.99 14.37 4.87
CA GLU A 247 -5.75 14.90 4.28
C GLU A 247 -5.54 14.36 2.84
N LEU A 248 -5.92 13.10 2.61
CA LEU A 248 -5.86 12.50 1.28
C LEU A 248 -6.92 13.09 0.35
N GLN A 249 -8.15 13.33 0.87
CA GLN A 249 -9.21 13.97 0.10
C GLN A 249 -8.84 15.39 -0.34
N GLU A 250 -8.12 16.14 0.50
CA GLU A 250 -7.65 17.48 0.16
C GLU A 250 -6.65 17.48 -1.00
N LYS A 251 -5.81 16.44 -1.09
CA LYS A 251 -4.80 16.28 -2.15
C LYS A 251 -5.36 15.71 -3.45
N ALA A 252 -6.41 14.90 -3.38
CA ALA A 252 -6.94 14.17 -4.52
C ALA A 252 -7.39 15.09 -5.68
N ASP A 253 -7.10 14.68 -6.93
CA ASP A 253 -7.72 15.28 -8.12
C ASP A 253 -9.22 15.03 -8.14
N TYR A 254 -9.68 13.87 -7.62
CA TYR A 254 -11.08 13.50 -7.54
C TYR A 254 -11.36 12.64 -6.29
N ILE A 255 -12.53 12.85 -5.67
CA ILE A 255 -13.04 12.01 -4.57
C ILE A 255 -14.21 11.20 -5.14
N THR A 256 -14.06 9.88 -5.17
CA THR A 256 -15.10 8.99 -5.65
C THR A 256 -16.05 8.55 -4.55
N LYS A 257 -16.91 7.58 -4.84
CA LYS A 257 -17.82 6.95 -3.88
C LYS A 257 -17.06 6.00 -2.96
N ASN A 258 -17.76 5.47 -1.96
CA ASN A 258 -17.21 4.41 -1.12
C ASN A 258 -17.00 3.13 -1.93
N LEU A 259 -16.19 2.23 -1.39
CA LEU A 259 -15.92 0.92 -2.00
C LEU A 259 -17.21 0.14 -2.25
N GLU A 260 -18.10 0.10 -1.25
CA GLU A 260 -19.37 -0.63 -1.29
C GLU A 260 -20.39 -0.01 -2.28
N GLU A 261 -20.11 1.19 -2.78
CA GLU A 261 -20.93 1.92 -3.77
C GLU A 261 -20.30 1.90 -5.16
N ASP A 262 -19.44 0.90 -5.44
CA ASP A 262 -18.70 0.74 -6.70
C ASP A 262 -17.82 1.96 -7.05
N GLY A 263 -17.21 2.57 -6.04
CA GLY A 263 -16.45 3.83 -6.17
C GLY A 263 -15.38 3.82 -7.24
N ILE A 264 -14.64 2.70 -7.37
CA ILE A 264 -13.58 2.56 -8.40
C ILE A 264 -14.19 2.55 -9.80
N PHE A 265 -15.22 1.73 -10.02
CA PHE A 265 -15.90 1.66 -11.32
C PHE A 265 -16.50 3.02 -11.69
N TYR A 266 -17.21 3.65 -10.74
CA TYR A 266 -17.82 4.96 -10.94
C TYR A 266 -16.80 6.02 -11.37
N ALA A 267 -15.64 6.09 -10.70
CA ALA A 267 -14.62 7.06 -11.05
C ALA A 267 -14.03 6.84 -12.45
N LEU A 268 -13.76 5.59 -12.80
CA LEU A 268 -13.20 5.25 -14.12
C LEU A 268 -14.22 5.42 -15.26
N GLU A 269 -15.52 5.19 -14.99
CA GLU A 269 -16.61 5.49 -15.92
C GLU A 269 -16.70 7.00 -16.18
N GLU A 270 -16.68 7.84 -15.14
CA GLU A 270 -16.66 9.31 -15.26
C GLU A 270 -15.46 9.83 -16.05
N LEU A 271 -14.34 9.12 -15.99
CA LEU A 271 -13.12 9.41 -16.76
C LEU A 271 -13.14 8.82 -18.18
N ASN A 272 -14.21 8.10 -18.59
CA ASN A 272 -14.35 7.35 -19.84
C ASN A 272 -13.24 6.27 -20.03
N MET A 273 -12.77 5.68 -18.93
CA MET A 273 -11.77 4.62 -18.94
C MET A 273 -12.41 3.23 -18.92
N VAL A 274 -13.60 3.10 -18.37
CA VAL A 274 -14.45 1.89 -18.40
C VAL A 274 -15.87 2.27 -18.81
N GLU A 275 -16.66 1.27 -19.20
CA GLU A 275 -18.05 1.47 -19.63
C GLU A 275 -18.92 0.43 -18.96
N LYS A 276 -20.15 0.81 -18.55
CA LYS A 276 -21.11 -0.13 -18.01
C LYS A 276 -21.61 -1.02 -19.15
N GLU A 277 -21.45 -2.33 -18.99
CA GLU A 277 -22.09 -3.26 -19.94
C GLU A 277 -23.61 -3.11 -19.85
N LEU A 278 -24.27 -3.00 -21.02
CA LEU A 278 -25.70 -2.85 -21.20
C LEU A 278 -26.45 -4.16 -20.95
#